data_0174ff03808f068441e8840b9f686bf9
#
_entry.id   0174ff03808f068441e8840b9f686bf9
#
_cell.length_a   1.000
_cell.length_b   1.000
_cell.length_c   1.000
_cell.angle_alpha   90.00
_cell.angle_beta   90.00
_cell.angle_gamma   90.00
#
_symmetry.space_group_name_H-M   'P 1'
#
loop_
_entity.id
_entity.type
_entity.pdbx_description
1 polymer ?
#
loop_
_entity_poly.entity_id
_entity_poly.type
_entity_poly.pdbx_seq_one_letter_code
_entity_poly.pdbx_strand_id
1 'polypeptide(L)'
;MDIKKILDDHTLWSETGGEKGARAYLYGANLEGANLVGAYLVGANLVGAYLEGANLEGAYLKGAYLYGANLYGANLEGANLVGAYLEGARGILQWQSPQGENRICYSVKAEDCVMHKLGCFWGTTDEAVEAIRKKYGEGSLYEEVLILMAKCLEGE
;
A
#
# COMPACT_ATOMS: atom_id res chain seq x y z
N MET A 1 11.49 14.80 -13.63
CA MET A 1 10.71 13.70 -14.23
C MET A 1 9.28 14.19 -14.43
N ASP A 2 8.70 13.98 -15.61
CA ASP A 2 7.28 14.33 -15.86
C ASP A 2 6.41 13.12 -15.49
N ILE A 3 5.99 13.08 -14.21
CA ILE A 3 5.17 11.98 -13.69
C ILE A 3 3.79 11.89 -14.37
N LYS A 4 3.21 13.03 -14.70
CA LYS A 4 1.90 13.06 -15.38
C LYS A 4 1.95 12.33 -16.72
N LYS A 5 2.95 12.65 -17.53
CA LYS A 5 3.14 11.97 -18.83
C LYS A 5 3.37 10.47 -18.66
N ILE A 6 4.16 10.06 -17.65
CA ILE A 6 4.40 8.63 -17.37
C ILE A 6 3.11 7.90 -17.00
N LEU A 7 2.23 8.53 -16.20
CA LEU A 7 0.96 7.96 -15.81
C LEU A 7 -0.02 7.89 -16.97
N ASP A 8 -0.08 8.93 -17.81
CA ASP A 8 -0.92 8.96 -19.00
C ASP A 8 -0.50 7.88 -20.01
N ASP A 9 0.81 7.75 -20.29
CA ASP A 9 1.38 6.71 -21.14
C ASP A 9 1.12 5.30 -20.57
N HIS A 10 1.20 5.13 -19.25
CA HIS A 10 0.93 3.85 -18.60
C HIS A 10 -0.55 3.46 -18.65
N THR A 11 -1.44 4.43 -18.46
CA THR A 11 -2.87 4.20 -18.60
C THR A 11 -3.19 3.72 -20.00
N LEU A 12 -2.68 4.41 -21.03
CA LEU A 12 -2.84 4.03 -22.43
C LEU A 12 -2.25 2.63 -22.73
N TRP A 13 -1.09 2.33 -22.17
CA TRP A 13 -0.46 0.99 -22.28
C TRP A 13 -1.37 -0.10 -21.71
N SER A 14 -1.95 0.13 -20.54
CA SER A 14 -2.82 -0.84 -19.89
C SER A 14 -4.16 -1.02 -20.63
N GLU A 15 -4.79 0.06 -21.08
CA GLU A 15 -6.05 0.02 -21.81
C GLU A 15 -5.94 -0.67 -23.17
N THR A 16 -4.77 -0.56 -23.80
CA THR A 16 -4.52 -1.16 -25.14
C THR A 16 -3.84 -2.54 -25.09
N GLY A 17 -3.67 -3.12 -23.87
CA GLY A 17 -2.95 -4.39 -23.72
C GLY A 17 -1.48 -4.32 -24.14
N GLY A 18 -0.87 -3.13 -24.07
CA GLY A 18 0.53 -2.90 -24.41
C GLY A 18 0.79 -2.46 -25.84
N GLU A 19 -0.26 -2.28 -26.67
CA GLU A 19 -0.08 -1.85 -28.07
C GLU A 19 0.30 -0.36 -28.21
N LYS A 20 -0.12 0.48 -27.27
CA LYS A 20 0.16 1.92 -27.26
C LYS A 20 0.59 2.37 -25.87
N GLY A 21 1.23 3.53 -25.79
CA GLY A 21 1.77 4.04 -24.53
C GLY A 21 3.01 3.28 -24.09
N ALA A 22 3.33 3.37 -22.80
CA ALA A 22 4.45 2.67 -22.19
C ALA A 22 4.14 2.27 -20.74
N ARG A 23 4.54 1.07 -20.33
CA ARG A 23 4.46 0.67 -18.93
C ARG A 23 5.27 1.62 -18.05
N ALA A 24 4.68 2.11 -16.97
CA ALA A 24 5.38 3.00 -16.04
C ALA A 24 6.62 2.31 -15.48
N TYR A 25 7.79 2.86 -15.79
CA TYR A 25 9.08 2.45 -15.28
C TYR A 25 9.60 3.50 -14.32
N LEU A 26 9.33 3.30 -13.03
CA LEU A 26 9.63 4.22 -11.94
C LEU A 26 10.67 3.61 -10.97
N TYR A 27 11.54 2.76 -11.52
CA TYR A 27 12.65 2.14 -10.76
C TYR A 27 13.54 3.21 -10.13
N GLY A 28 13.68 3.18 -8.80
CA GLY A 28 14.48 4.14 -8.03
C GLY A 28 14.03 5.60 -8.15
N ALA A 29 12.82 5.84 -8.69
CA ALA A 29 12.34 7.21 -8.88
C ALA A 29 12.15 7.92 -7.55
N ASN A 30 12.53 9.20 -7.49
CA ASN A 30 12.17 10.07 -6.38
C ASN A 30 10.76 10.59 -6.61
N LEU A 31 9.84 10.12 -5.75
CA LEU A 31 8.41 10.45 -5.68
C LEU A 31 8.04 10.92 -4.26
N GLU A 32 9.01 11.39 -3.48
CA GLU A 32 8.77 11.92 -2.13
C GLU A 32 7.74 13.05 -2.17
N GLY A 33 6.71 12.95 -1.33
CA GLY A 33 5.60 13.89 -1.26
C GLY A 33 4.76 14.01 -2.53
N ALA A 34 4.96 13.15 -3.54
CA ALA A 34 4.24 13.24 -4.81
C ALA A 34 2.73 13.04 -4.61
N ASN A 35 1.92 13.81 -5.35
CA ASN A 35 0.48 13.56 -5.43
C ASN A 35 0.18 12.51 -6.50
N LEU A 36 -0.19 11.31 -6.06
CA LEU A 36 -0.53 10.15 -6.87
C LEU A 36 -1.96 9.65 -6.56
N VAL A 37 -2.84 10.54 -6.08
CA VAL A 37 -4.25 10.23 -5.76
C VAL A 37 -4.93 9.61 -6.97
N GLY A 38 -5.52 8.43 -6.79
CA GLY A 38 -6.22 7.70 -7.84
C GLY A 38 -5.34 7.24 -9.01
N ALA A 39 -4.00 7.39 -8.92
CA ALA A 39 -3.10 7.05 -10.02
C ALA A 39 -3.26 5.59 -10.48
N TYR A 40 -3.34 5.38 -11.79
CA TYR A 40 -3.39 4.04 -12.37
C TYR A 40 -1.95 3.51 -12.50
N LEU A 41 -1.58 2.57 -11.64
CA LEU A 41 -0.23 2.00 -11.54
C LEU A 41 -0.26 0.46 -11.56
N VAL A 42 -1.30 -0.12 -12.18
CA VAL A 42 -1.46 -1.58 -12.28
C VAL A 42 -0.26 -2.20 -12.99
N GLY A 43 0.47 -3.08 -12.27
CA GLY A 43 1.67 -3.72 -12.79
C GLY A 43 2.86 -2.78 -13.03
N ALA A 44 2.82 -1.52 -12.60
CA ALA A 44 3.94 -0.57 -12.76
C ALA A 44 5.21 -1.07 -12.06
N ASN A 45 6.38 -0.63 -12.53
CA ASN A 45 7.65 -0.92 -11.89
C ASN A 45 8.06 0.25 -10.98
N LEU A 46 7.93 0.05 -9.67
CA LEU A 46 8.27 0.97 -8.58
C LEU A 46 9.39 0.41 -7.68
N VAL A 47 10.18 -0.53 -8.19
CA VAL A 47 11.26 -1.17 -7.43
C VAL A 47 12.24 -0.10 -6.92
N GLY A 48 12.48 -0.08 -5.61
CA GLY A 48 13.38 0.87 -4.95
C GLY A 48 12.93 2.33 -5.02
N ALA A 49 11.70 2.64 -5.45
CA ALA A 49 11.21 4.02 -5.52
C ALA A 49 11.13 4.65 -4.13
N TYR A 50 11.40 5.95 -4.06
CA TYR A 50 11.27 6.77 -2.86
C TYR A 50 9.88 7.41 -2.88
N LEU A 51 8.96 6.85 -2.07
CA LEU A 51 7.55 7.26 -1.95
C LEU A 51 7.24 7.84 -0.57
N GLU A 52 8.27 8.29 0.15
CA GLU A 52 8.12 8.86 1.48
C GLU A 52 7.17 10.06 1.45
N GLY A 53 6.12 10.03 2.31
CA GLY A 53 5.10 11.07 2.35
C GLY A 53 4.25 11.22 1.08
N ALA A 54 4.38 10.34 0.08
CA ALA A 54 3.57 10.41 -1.14
C ALA A 54 2.08 10.15 -0.84
N ASN A 55 1.19 10.88 -1.52
CA ASN A 55 -0.24 10.62 -1.44
C ASN A 55 -0.67 9.65 -2.56
N LEU A 56 -0.92 8.40 -2.17
CA LEU A 56 -1.38 7.29 -3.02
C LEU A 56 -2.86 6.94 -2.74
N GLU A 57 -3.63 7.86 -2.14
CA GLU A 57 -5.04 7.66 -1.84
C GLU A 57 -5.80 7.15 -3.08
N GLY A 58 -6.52 6.03 -2.92
CA GLY A 58 -7.29 5.41 -4.00
C GLY A 58 -6.47 4.92 -5.19
N ALA A 59 -5.14 4.92 -5.16
CA ALA A 59 -4.31 4.48 -6.27
C ALA A 59 -4.51 3.00 -6.60
N TYR A 60 -4.43 2.66 -7.89
CA TYR A 60 -4.54 1.30 -8.41
C TYR A 60 -3.15 0.68 -8.56
N LEU A 61 -2.69 -0.05 -7.54
CA LEU A 61 -1.37 -0.68 -7.46
C LEU A 61 -1.43 -2.21 -7.64
N LYS A 62 -2.51 -2.74 -8.20
CA LYS A 62 -2.67 -4.18 -8.40
C LYS A 62 -1.49 -4.74 -9.20
N GLY A 63 -0.78 -5.73 -8.63
CA GLY A 63 0.37 -6.37 -9.25
C GLY A 63 1.57 -5.45 -9.49
N ALA A 64 1.61 -4.25 -8.90
CA ALA A 64 2.77 -3.35 -9.01
C ALA A 64 4.00 -3.95 -8.32
N TYR A 65 5.17 -3.66 -8.85
CA TYR A 65 6.45 -4.08 -8.28
C TYR A 65 6.98 -2.99 -7.37
N LEU A 66 6.91 -3.22 -6.05
CA LEU A 66 7.32 -2.30 -4.98
C LEU A 66 8.49 -2.87 -4.16
N TYR A 67 9.25 -3.81 -4.72
CA TYR A 67 10.41 -4.39 -4.04
C TYR A 67 11.36 -3.30 -3.53
N GLY A 68 11.63 -3.29 -2.23
CA GLY A 68 12.55 -2.34 -1.61
C GLY A 68 12.13 -0.87 -1.67
N ALA A 69 10.89 -0.55 -2.10
CA ALA A 69 10.40 0.83 -2.12
C ALA A 69 10.30 1.41 -0.70
N ASN A 70 10.52 2.73 -0.58
CA ASN A 70 10.34 3.45 0.68
C ASN A 70 8.96 4.10 0.73
N LEU A 71 8.08 3.58 1.58
CA LEU A 71 6.68 4.02 1.75
C LEU A 71 6.44 4.67 3.13
N TYR A 72 7.47 5.10 3.84
CA TYR A 72 7.30 5.78 5.13
C TYR A 72 6.43 7.02 4.97
N GLY A 73 5.38 7.15 5.82
CA GLY A 73 4.47 8.27 5.78
C GLY A 73 3.59 8.37 4.52
N ALA A 74 3.67 7.42 3.58
CA ALA A 74 2.81 7.42 2.40
C ALA A 74 1.34 7.21 2.77
N ASN A 75 0.44 8.03 2.21
CA ASN A 75 -0.99 7.81 2.33
C ASN A 75 -1.45 6.76 1.30
N LEU A 76 -1.83 5.58 1.76
CA LEU A 76 -2.36 4.48 0.95
C LEU A 76 -3.86 4.24 1.19
N GLU A 77 -4.59 5.24 1.75
CA GLU A 77 -6.01 5.12 2.00
C GLU A 77 -6.77 4.74 0.72
N GLY A 78 -7.59 3.68 0.79
CA GLY A 78 -8.35 3.20 -0.36
C GLY A 78 -7.52 2.62 -1.51
N ALA A 79 -6.19 2.63 -1.46
CA ALA A 79 -5.35 2.07 -2.51
C ALA A 79 -5.56 0.57 -2.70
N ASN A 80 -5.49 0.11 -3.95
CA ASN A 80 -5.60 -1.30 -4.31
C ASN A 80 -4.22 -1.92 -4.53
N LEU A 81 -3.73 -2.65 -3.54
CA LEU A 81 -2.43 -3.34 -3.54
C LEU A 81 -2.55 -4.85 -3.80
N VAL A 82 -3.68 -5.33 -4.30
CA VAL A 82 -3.90 -6.78 -4.56
C VAL A 82 -2.81 -7.33 -5.48
N GLY A 83 -2.07 -8.33 -4.98
CA GLY A 83 -0.98 -8.97 -5.72
C GLY A 83 0.23 -8.06 -5.97
N ALA A 84 0.33 -6.90 -5.31
CA ALA A 84 1.55 -6.09 -5.35
C ALA A 84 2.71 -6.82 -4.66
N TYR A 85 3.92 -6.63 -5.19
CA TYR A 85 5.14 -7.26 -4.69
C TYR A 85 5.85 -6.27 -3.74
N LEU A 86 5.76 -6.51 -2.42
CA LEU A 86 6.21 -5.61 -1.36
C LEU A 86 7.45 -6.11 -0.61
N GLU A 87 8.11 -7.16 -1.07
CA GLU A 87 9.29 -7.72 -0.40
C GLU A 87 10.39 -6.65 -0.24
N GLY A 88 10.85 -6.46 1.00
CA GLY A 88 11.85 -5.45 1.35
C GLY A 88 11.35 -4.00 1.28
N ALA A 89 10.08 -3.73 0.97
CA ALA A 89 9.51 -2.39 1.08
C ALA A 89 9.51 -1.92 2.55
N ARG A 90 9.75 -0.63 2.76
CA ARG A 90 9.83 -0.02 4.09
C ARG A 90 8.61 0.86 4.35
N GLY A 91 8.20 0.95 5.63
CA GLY A 91 7.04 1.73 6.05
C GLY A 91 5.69 1.04 5.78
N ILE A 92 5.71 -0.20 5.29
CA ILE A 92 4.53 -1.04 5.06
C ILE A 92 4.82 -2.48 5.44
N LEU A 93 3.85 -3.14 6.06
CA LEU A 93 3.86 -4.59 6.29
C LEU A 93 2.63 -5.22 5.64
N GLN A 94 2.86 -6.28 4.91
CA GLN A 94 1.79 -7.13 4.38
C GLN A 94 1.66 -8.36 5.27
N TRP A 95 0.43 -8.71 5.64
CA TRP A 95 0.15 -9.89 6.44
C TRP A 95 -1.15 -10.55 6.01
N GLN A 96 -1.28 -11.83 6.34
CA GLN A 96 -2.44 -12.62 5.98
C GLN A 96 -3.38 -12.78 7.17
N SER A 97 -4.67 -12.67 6.92
CA SER A 97 -5.70 -12.88 7.92
C SER A 97 -5.54 -14.24 8.63
N PRO A 98 -5.43 -14.28 9.98
CA PRO A 98 -5.13 -15.50 10.72
C PRO A 98 -6.24 -16.55 10.70
N GLN A 99 -7.48 -16.20 10.39
CA GLN A 99 -8.64 -17.11 10.48
C GLN A 99 -9.04 -17.75 9.15
N GLY A 100 -8.10 -17.90 8.21
CA GLY A 100 -8.34 -18.64 6.97
C GLY A 100 -9.24 -17.94 5.94
N GLU A 101 -9.59 -16.67 6.16
CA GLU A 101 -10.37 -15.88 5.20
C GLU A 101 -9.56 -15.52 3.94
N ASN A 102 -8.33 -15.96 3.85
CA ASN A 102 -7.38 -15.74 2.74
C ASN A 102 -7.32 -14.28 2.26
N ARG A 103 -7.45 -13.32 3.22
CA ARG A 103 -7.40 -11.89 2.96
C ARG A 103 -6.02 -11.35 3.24
N ILE A 104 -5.49 -10.59 2.31
CA ILE A 104 -4.25 -9.84 2.52
C ILE A 104 -4.60 -8.53 3.20
N CYS A 105 -3.90 -8.26 4.30
CA CYS A 105 -4.01 -7.04 5.08
C CYS A 105 -2.71 -6.26 4.96
N TYR A 106 -2.78 -4.95 5.15
CA TYR A 106 -1.62 -4.06 5.11
C TYR A 106 -1.61 -3.17 6.36
N SER A 107 -0.43 -2.95 6.90
CA SER A 107 -0.19 -1.96 7.95
C SER A 107 0.85 -0.97 7.43
N VAL A 108 0.58 0.31 7.51
CA VAL A 108 1.39 1.37 6.92
C VAL A 108 1.76 2.36 8.02
N LYS A 109 3.05 2.70 8.13
CA LYS A 109 3.51 3.78 9.01
C LYS A 109 3.19 5.12 8.35
N ALA A 110 2.20 5.82 8.88
CA ALA A 110 1.94 7.23 8.59
C ALA A 110 2.81 8.15 9.47
N GLU A 111 2.67 9.47 9.35
CA GLU A 111 3.54 10.43 10.04
C GLU A 111 3.45 10.29 11.56
N ASP A 112 2.23 10.27 12.11
CA ASP A 112 1.98 10.26 13.57
C ASP A 112 1.31 8.96 14.08
N CYS A 113 1.03 7.99 13.22
CA CYS A 113 0.32 6.78 13.61
C CYS A 113 0.58 5.62 12.64
N VAL A 114 0.06 4.44 12.98
CA VAL A 114 0.00 3.30 12.04
C VAL A 114 -1.43 3.16 11.53
N MET A 115 -1.57 3.10 10.22
CA MET A 115 -2.84 2.88 9.53
C MET A 115 -2.95 1.42 9.08
N HIS A 116 -4.14 0.86 9.16
CA HIS A 116 -4.39 -0.54 8.82
C HIS A 116 -5.47 -0.69 7.75
N LYS A 117 -5.17 -1.51 6.74
CA LYS A 117 -6.11 -1.94 5.71
C LYS A 117 -6.57 -3.37 6.00
N LEU A 118 -7.83 -3.53 6.39
CA LEU A 118 -8.44 -4.81 6.77
C LEU A 118 -9.67 -5.08 5.90
N GLY A 119 -9.46 -5.60 4.70
CA GLY A 119 -10.54 -5.74 3.74
C GLY A 119 -11.06 -4.39 3.26
N CYS A 120 -12.31 -4.03 3.60
CA CYS A 120 -12.91 -2.72 3.26
C CYS A 120 -12.64 -1.64 4.32
N PHE A 121 -12.09 -2.03 5.48
CA PHE A 121 -11.75 -1.10 6.56
C PHE A 121 -10.40 -0.42 6.28
N TRP A 122 -10.31 0.86 6.62
CA TRP A 122 -9.09 1.63 6.71
C TRP A 122 -9.16 2.51 7.95
N GLY A 123 -8.14 2.52 8.78
CA GLY A 123 -8.13 3.31 10.01
C GLY A 123 -6.87 3.13 10.83
N THR A 124 -6.78 3.87 11.92
CA THR A 124 -5.71 3.78 12.92
C THR A 124 -5.72 2.44 13.65
N THR A 125 -4.67 2.18 14.44
CA THR A 125 -4.59 0.96 15.26
C THR A 125 -5.79 0.84 16.20
N ASP A 126 -6.17 1.91 16.90
CA ASP A 126 -7.27 1.88 17.86
C ASP A 126 -8.62 1.60 17.18
N GLU A 127 -8.89 2.27 16.06
CA GLU A 127 -10.11 2.05 15.28
C GLU A 127 -10.17 0.63 14.70
N ALA A 128 -9.02 0.09 14.26
CA ALA A 128 -8.93 -1.27 13.76
C ALA A 128 -9.13 -2.30 14.88
N VAL A 129 -8.56 -2.08 16.06
CA VAL A 129 -8.76 -2.93 17.25
C VAL A 129 -10.24 -2.95 17.63
N GLU A 130 -10.90 -1.80 17.69
CA GLU A 130 -12.34 -1.72 18.01
C GLU A 130 -13.19 -2.49 16.98
N ALA A 131 -12.93 -2.30 15.69
CA ALA A 131 -13.63 -3.01 14.62
C ALA A 131 -13.43 -4.54 14.70
N ILE A 132 -12.21 -4.99 15.04
CA ILE A 132 -11.89 -6.40 15.22
C ILE A 132 -12.61 -6.96 16.45
N ARG A 133 -12.55 -6.29 17.60
CA ARG A 133 -13.23 -6.69 18.83
C ARG A 133 -14.74 -6.86 18.63
N LYS A 134 -15.35 -5.93 17.92
CA LYS A 134 -16.77 -5.97 17.58
C LYS A 134 -17.14 -7.20 16.75
N LYS A 135 -16.26 -7.64 15.86
CA LYS A 135 -16.53 -8.74 14.92
C LYS A 135 -16.11 -10.11 15.46
N TYR A 136 -14.98 -10.21 16.15
CA TYR A 136 -14.34 -11.49 16.51
C TYR A 136 -14.19 -11.68 18.02
N GLY A 137 -14.47 -10.67 18.83
CA GLY A 137 -14.29 -10.67 20.27
C GLY A 137 -12.93 -10.12 20.70
N GLU A 138 -12.84 -9.70 21.96
CA GLU A 138 -11.63 -9.23 22.62
C GLU A 138 -10.60 -10.34 22.77
N GLY A 139 -9.29 -10.06 22.57
CA GLY A 139 -8.20 -11.03 22.65
C GLY A 139 -8.18 -12.02 21.48
N SER A 140 -8.85 -11.70 20.38
CA SER A 140 -8.79 -12.53 19.17
C SER A 140 -7.38 -12.51 18.56
N LEU A 141 -7.01 -13.60 17.86
CA LEU A 141 -5.73 -13.66 17.14
C LEU A 141 -5.54 -12.51 16.15
N TYR A 142 -6.63 -12.00 15.59
CA TYR A 142 -6.62 -10.81 14.73
C TYR A 142 -6.14 -9.56 15.45
N GLU A 143 -6.65 -9.35 16.67
CA GLU A 143 -6.25 -8.21 17.50
C GLU A 143 -4.78 -8.31 17.89
N GLU A 144 -4.31 -9.48 18.31
CA GLU A 144 -2.91 -9.73 18.69
C GLU A 144 -1.96 -9.46 17.51
N VAL A 145 -2.28 -9.99 16.31
CA VAL A 145 -1.46 -9.78 15.10
C VAL A 145 -1.43 -8.32 14.71
N LEU A 146 -2.56 -7.61 14.76
CA LEU A 146 -2.64 -6.21 14.39
C LEU A 146 -1.79 -5.32 15.31
N ILE A 147 -1.88 -5.54 16.64
CA ILE A 147 -1.07 -4.82 17.63
C ILE A 147 0.43 -5.11 17.40
N LEU A 148 0.79 -6.35 17.11
CA LEU A 148 2.17 -6.71 16.82
C LEU A 148 2.71 -6.00 15.57
N MET A 149 1.89 -5.91 14.50
CA MET A 149 2.27 -5.21 13.27
C MET A 149 2.44 -3.70 13.51
N ALA A 150 1.56 -3.10 14.32
CA ALA A 150 1.70 -1.69 14.70
C ALA A 150 3.05 -1.45 15.41
N LYS A 151 3.38 -2.24 16.43
CA LYS A 151 4.66 -2.16 17.14
C LYS A 151 5.87 -2.34 16.24
N CYS A 152 5.85 -3.32 15.33
CA CYS A 152 6.94 -3.53 14.37
C CYS A 152 7.17 -2.31 13.48
N LEU A 153 6.12 -1.58 13.10
CA LEU A 153 6.23 -0.37 12.28
C LEU A 153 6.67 0.85 13.10
N GLU A 154 6.31 0.91 14.37
CA GLU A 154 6.74 1.95 15.32
C GLU A 154 8.19 1.79 15.74
N GLY A 155 8.75 0.59 15.62
CA GLY A 155 10.14 0.28 15.98
C GLY A 155 10.31 -0.14 17.45
N GLU A 156 9.25 -0.67 18.06
CA GLU A 156 9.22 -1.22 19.41
C GLU A 156 9.47 -2.75 19.44
#